data_4e09b3d3d341bb639c29928f8d0ff794
#
_entry.id   4e09b3d3d341bb639c29928f8d0ff794
#
_cell.length_a   1.000
_cell.length_b   1.000
_cell.length_c   1.000
_cell.angle_alpha   90.00
_cell.angle_beta   90.00
_cell.angle_gamma   90.00
#
_symmetry.space_group_name_H-M   'P 1'
#
loop_
_entity.id
_entity.type
_entity.pdbx_description
1 polymer ?
#
loop_
_entity_poly.entity_id
_entity_poly.type
_entity_poly.pdbx_seq_one_letter_code
_entity_poly.pdbx_strand_id
1 'polypeptide(L)'
;MGVDNLQLEPSVTPWSVDGSIDYDKLIKKFGTHKITDALLKKLKSIIGEIHPLLQVDFFFSHRDFDWILDRYIQGEKFYLYTGRGPSGMSHLGHLMPWLFTKHLQDKFDAPLLFQMTDDEKFLYGQDNSMEKIAKYTQENILDVIAIGFRPDRTKIIIDTKHIRYLYSMAIEIAKRITFSTAKAVFGFKNSTNIGMIGFPAIQAVPCFLPSLIEKKPTPVLIPAAIDQDPYWRITRDIAEKMGYYKPAQIHSKFLPSLESSGKMSSSKPESALLTTDSSEVIENKISLAFTGGQPTVSLQRKLGGNPDACPVFSYLRYLFDSPRNSTERAINCRSGNLLCGECKHDLSSNSVIFISEFQKQREKAKDKVSEFIYEGYSTETIG
;
A
#
# COMPACT_ATOMS: atom_id res chain seq x y z
N MET A 1 -0.88 41.74 -17.04
CA MET A 1 -2.01 40.93 -16.55
C MET A 1 -1.39 39.67 -16.02
N GLY A 2 -1.27 39.56 -14.68
CA GLY A 2 -0.72 38.43 -14.01
C GLY A 2 -1.66 37.23 -14.13
N VAL A 3 -1.16 36.12 -14.63
CA VAL A 3 -1.84 34.83 -14.55
C VAL A 3 -1.59 34.34 -13.10
N ASP A 4 -2.61 34.50 -12.26
CA ASP A 4 -2.60 33.86 -10.94
C ASP A 4 -2.43 32.36 -11.13
N ASN A 5 -1.25 31.85 -10.80
CA ASN A 5 -1.00 30.42 -10.59
C ASN A 5 -1.81 30.01 -9.36
N LEU A 6 -3.07 29.65 -9.57
CA LEU A 6 -3.85 28.88 -8.61
C LEU A 6 -3.11 27.55 -8.42
N GLN A 7 -2.23 27.49 -7.42
CA GLN A 7 -1.73 26.22 -6.93
C GLN A 7 -2.93 25.45 -6.40
N LEU A 8 -3.42 24.50 -7.22
CA LEU A 8 -4.45 23.55 -6.80
C LEU A 8 -3.94 22.88 -5.53
N GLU A 9 -4.73 22.94 -4.46
CA GLU A 9 -4.40 22.22 -3.21
C GLU A 9 -4.23 20.75 -3.52
N PRO A 10 -3.18 20.08 -2.97
CA PRO A 10 -2.94 18.69 -3.23
C PRO A 10 -4.15 17.86 -2.78
N SER A 11 -4.68 17.08 -3.72
CA SER A 11 -5.83 16.19 -3.49
C SER A 11 -5.35 14.76 -3.32
N VAL A 12 -5.77 14.13 -2.23
CA VAL A 12 -5.51 12.70 -1.96
C VAL A 12 -6.85 12.02 -1.78
N THR A 13 -7.17 11.13 -2.71
CA THR A 13 -8.35 10.28 -2.69
C THR A 13 -7.92 8.83 -2.93
N PRO A 14 -8.77 7.81 -2.67
CA PRO A 14 -8.42 6.42 -2.98
C PRO A 14 -8.03 6.16 -4.45
N TRP A 15 -8.47 7.02 -5.36
CA TRP A 15 -8.27 6.83 -6.80
C TRP A 15 -7.24 7.78 -7.43
N SER A 16 -7.02 8.97 -6.83
CA SER A 16 -6.09 9.97 -7.37
C SER A 16 -5.26 10.64 -6.28
N VAL A 17 -4.03 10.97 -6.64
CA VAL A 17 -3.13 11.77 -5.80
C VAL A 17 -2.49 12.81 -6.72
N ASP A 18 -2.82 14.08 -6.50
CA ASP A 18 -2.38 15.20 -7.31
C ASP A 18 -1.57 16.19 -6.49
N GLY A 19 -0.51 16.73 -7.10
CA GLY A 19 0.34 17.75 -6.49
C GLY A 19 1.45 17.20 -5.55
N SER A 20 2.22 18.10 -4.98
CA SER A 20 3.25 17.78 -3.97
C SER A 20 2.60 17.47 -2.63
N ILE A 21 2.92 16.30 -2.08
CA ILE A 21 2.28 15.79 -0.86
C ILE A 21 3.06 16.28 0.37
N ASP A 22 2.37 17.04 1.22
CA ASP A 22 2.81 17.36 2.57
C ASP A 22 2.19 16.36 3.55
N TYR A 23 2.97 15.39 4.00
CA TYR A 23 2.50 14.31 4.86
C TYR A 23 2.10 14.80 6.28
N ASP A 24 2.71 15.86 6.80
CA ASP A 24 2.32 16.43 8.09
C ASP A 24 0.94 17.13 8.00
N LYS A 25 0.63 17.76 6.86
CA LYS A 25 -0.73 18.28 6.59
C LYS A 25 -1.73 17.13 6.41
N LEU A 26 -1.33 16.01 5.78
CA LEU A 26 -2.21 14.85 5.65
C LEU A 26 -2.56 14.22 7.01
N ILE A 27 -1.61 14.10 7.92
CA ILE A 27 -1.85 13.64 9.29
C ILE A 27 -2.96 14.47 9.95
N LYS A 28 -2.85 15.80 9.86
CA LYS A 28 -3.86 16.72 10.43
C LYS A 28 -5.21 16.60 9.72
N LYS A 29 -5.21 16.59 8.38
CA LYS A 29 -6.42 16.52 7.54
C LYS A 29 -7.19 15.22 7.78
N PHE A 30 -6.50 14.11 7.90
CA PHE A 30 -7.12 12.80 8.12
C PHE A 30 -7.34 12.49 9.61
N GLY A 31 -6.72 13.25 10.53
CA GLY A 31 -6.83 13.00 11.97
C GLY A 31 -6.19 11.68 12.38
N THR A 32 -5.03 11.35 11.76
CA THR A 32 -4.20 10.21 12.12
C THR A 32 -3.12 10.63 13.12
N HIS A 33 -2.43 9.69 13.74
CA HIS A 33 -1.33 9.94 14.66
C HIS A 33 0.01 9.67 13.98
N LYS A 34 1.01 10.51 14.26
CA LYS A 34 2.38 10.29 13.79
C LYS A 34 2.98 9.08 14.50
N ILE A 35 3.77 8.28 13.78
CA ILE A 35 4.60 7.25 14.41
C ILE A 35 5.71 7.94 15.19
N THR A 36 5.72 7.75 16.51
CA THR A 36 6.67 8.40 17.43
C THR A 36 7.78 7.45 17.83
N ASP A 37 8.91 8.02 18.29
CA ASP A 37 10.01 7.22 18.85
C ASP A 37 9.57 6.34 20.02
N ALA A 38 8.60 6.79 20.82
CA ALA A 38 8.03 6.00 21.90
C ALA A 38 7.31 4.76 21.39
N LEU A 39 6.52 4.92 20.31
CA LEU A 39 5.83 3.80 19.65
C LEU A 39 6.84 2.83 19.00
N LEU A 40 7.90 3.35 18.36
CA LEU A 40 8.96 2.53 17.80
C LEU A 40 9.74 1.76 18.88
N LYS A 41 10.04 2.40 20.02
CA LYS A 41 10.67 1.71 21.17
C LYS A 41 9.78 0.60 21.73
N LYS A 42 8.47 0.84 21.85
CA LYS A 42 7.48 -0.16 22.26
C LYS A 42 7.45 -1.33 21.27
N LEU A 43 7.37 -1.06 19.97
CA LEU A 43 7.41 -2.10 18.94
C LEU A 43 8.69 -2.91 19.03
N LYS A 44 9.86 -2.25 19.15
CA LYS A 44 11.15 -2.92 19.27
C LYS A 44 11.23 -3.83 20.50
N SER A 45 10.64 -3.43 21.62
CA SER A 45 10.63 -4.29 22.83
C SER A 45 9.81 -5.56 22.67
N ILE A 46 8.85 -5.57 21.72
CA ILE A 46 7.98 -6.72 21.43
C ILE A 46 8.62 -7.65 20.40
N ILE A 47 9.14 -7.10 19.29
CA ILE A 47 9.60 -7.90 18.13
C ILE A 47 11.13 -7.92 17.94
N GLY A 48 11.88 -7.26 18.82
CA GLY A 48 13.34 -7.25 18.85
C GLY A 48 14.01 -6.27 17.90
N GLU A 49 13.36 -5.82 16.84
CA GLU A 49 13.93 -4.94 15.82
C GLU A 49 12.92 -3.92 15.28
N ILE A 50 13.41 -2.96 14.53
CA ILE A 50 12.57 -2.00 13.78
C ILE A 50 12.82 -2.20 12.30
N HIS A 51 11.74 -2.42 11.53
CA HIS A 51 11.83 -2.56 10.08
C HIS A 51 12.43 -1.30 9.44
N PRO A 52 13.33 -1.41 8.44
CA PRO A 52 13.96 -0.24 7.79
C PRO A 52 12.96 0.81 7.30
N LEU A 53 11.82 0.41 6.75
CA LEU A 53 10.78 1.33 6.29
C LEU A 53 10.16 2.21 7.39
N LEU A 54 10.20 1.77 8.65
CA LEU A 54 9.83 2.61 9.80
C LEU A 54 10.97 3.56 10.18
N GLN A 55 12.23 3.10 10.08
CA GLN A 55 13.40 3.92 10.43
C GLN A 55 13.63 5.08 9.44
N VAL A 56 13.25 4.90 8.17
CA VAL A 56 13.34 5.93 7.13
C VAL A 56 12.04 6.71 6.93
N ASP A 57 11.08 6.55 7.85
CA ASP A 57 9.79 7.28 7.85
C ASP A 57 8.96 7.04 6.56
N PHE A 58 9.09 5.85 5.95
CA PHE A 58 8.19 5.45 4.85
C PHE A 58 6.79 5.14 5.37
N PHE A 59 6.68 4.38 6.48
CA PHE A 59 5.47 4.34 7.30
C PHE A 59 5.55 5.47 8.31
N PHE A 60 4.59 6.40 8.25
CA PHE A 60 4.71 7.70 8.93
C PHE A 60 3.57 8.01 9.90
N SER A 61 2.41 7.37 9.73
CA SER A 61 1.25 7.61 10.59
C SER A 61 0.46 6.34 10.87
N HIS A 62 -0.39 6.38 11.89
CA HIS A 62 -1.21 5.25 12.30
C HIS A 62 -2.56 5.69 12.88
N ARG A 63 -3.46 4.71 13.01
CA ARG A 63 -4.65 4.73 13.87
C ARG A 63 -4.61 3.51 14.76
N ASP A 64 -4.58 3.70 16.07
CA ASP A 64 -4.67 2.64 17.08
C ASP A 64 -3.64 1.50 16.94
N PHE A 65 -2.47 1.77 16.31
CA PHE A 65 -1.41 0.77 16.24
C PHE A 65 -0.81 0.50 17.64
N ASP A 66 -0.72 1.54 18.47
CA ASP A 66 -0.34 1.44 19.88
C ASP A 66 -1.28 0.52 20.67
N TRP A 67 -2.60 0.64 20.43
CA TRP A 67 -3.63 -0.22 21.02
C TRP A 67 -3.48 -1.68 20.55
N ILE A 68 -3.18 -1.96 19.28
CA ILE A 68 -2.90 -3.31 18.80
C ILE A 68 -1.71 -3.92 19.57
N LEU A 69 -0.66 -3.15 19.77
CA LEU A 69 0.52 -3.62 20.52
C LEU A 69 0.19 -3.93 21.99
N ASP A 70 -0.66 -3.11 22.63
CA ASP A 70 -1.11 -3.35 24.00
C ASP A 70 -1.92 -4.64 24.10
N ARG A 71 -2.84 -4.88 23.16
CA ARG A 71 -3.62 -6.10 23.10
C ARG A 71 -2.75 -7.33 22.88
N TYR A 72 -1.77 -7.24 21.99
CA TYR A 72 -0.83 -8.31 21.75
C TYR A 72 0.01 -8.66 23.01
N ILE A 73 0.49 -7.66 23.75
CA ILE A 73 1.19 -7.87 25.04
C ILE A 73 0.29 -8.58 26.04
N GLN A 74 -1.02 -8.34 26.03
CA GLN A 74 -2.03 -9.00 26.86
C GLN A 74 -2.37 -10.44 26.37
N GLY A 75 -1.74 -10.92 25.28
CA GLY A 75 -1.95 -12.25 24.73
C GLY A 75 -3.11 -12.32 23.70
N GLU A 76 -3.69 -11.21 23.31
CA GLU A 76 -4.73 -11.19 22.28
C GLU A 76 -4.08 -11.15 20.88
N LYS A 77 -4.42 -12.13 20.04
CA LYS A 77 -3.97 -12.19 18.66
C LYS A 77 -4.77 -11.22 17.79
N PHE A 78 -4.13 -10.72 16.74
CA PHE A 78 -4.78 -9.88 15.73
C PHE A 78 -4.56 -10.43 14.32
N TYR A 79 -5.38 -10.02 13.38
CA TYR A 79 -5.22 -10.32 11.96
C TYR A 79 -4.60 -9.14 11.22
N LEU A 80 -3.84 -9.44 10.20
CA LEU A 80 -3.44 -8.47 9.19
C LEU A 80 -4.48 -8.46 8.07
N TYR A 81 -4.71 -7.28 7.53
CA TYR A 81 -5.51 -7.10 6.33
C TYR A 81 -4.84 -6.11 5.39
N THR A 82 -4.74 -6.45 4.13
CA THR A 82 -4.32 -5.56 3.05
C THR A 82 -4.97 -6.02 1.75
N GLY A 83 -4.73 -5.32 0.65
CA GLY A 83 -5.37 -5.69 -0.61
C GLY A 83 -4.76 -5.06 -1.85
N ARG A 84 -5.34 -5.41 -2.98
CA ARG A 84 -4.97 -4.92 -4.30
C ARG A 84 -6.19 -4.80 -5.21
N GLY A 85 -6.37 -3.62 -5.79
CA GLY A 85 -7.26 -3.47 -6.95
C GLY A 85 -6.51 -3.81 -8.25
N PRO A 86 -6.83 -4.91 -8.93
CA PRO A 86 -6.06 -5.44 -10.06
C PRO A 86 -6.32 -4.65 -11.35
N SER A 87 -5.81 -3.41 -11.44
CA SER A 87 -5.97 -2.51 -12.59
C SER A 87 -4.86 -2.65 -13.64
N GLY A 88 -3.85 -3.49 -13.39
CA GLY A 88 -2.68 -3.69 -14.23
C GLY A 88 -1.65 -4.55 -13.54
N MET A 89 -0.45 -4.66 -14.13
CA MET A 89 0.68 -5.34 -13.50
C MET A 89 1.12 -4.59 -12.23
N SER A 90 1.66 -5.32 -11.26
CA SER A 90 2.18 -4.70 -10.05
C SER A 90 3.48 -3.96 -10.33
N HIS A 91 3.74 -2.91 -9.56
CA HIS A 91 4.99 -2.15 -9.57
C HIS A 91 5.57 -2.08 -8.16
N LEU A 92 6.82 -1.65 -8.03
CA LEU A 92 7.52 -1.63 -6.74
C LEU A 92 6.75 -0.88 -5.65
N GLY A 93 5.98 0.17 -6.01
CA GLY A 93 5.14 0.90 -5.05
C GLY A 93 4.06 0.04 -4.37
N HIS A 94 3.54 -1.00 -5.04
CA HIS A 94 2.60 -1.94 -4.44
C HIS A 94 3.30 -2.94 -3.50
N LEU A 95 4.54 -3.30 -3.81
CA LEU A 95 5.30 -4.24 -3.01
C LEU A 95 5.68 -3.66 -1.64
N MET A 96 5.86 -2.34 -1.55
CA MET A 96 6.29 -1.69 -0.31
C MET A 96 5.40 -2.02 0.91
N PRO A 97 4.07 -1.78 0.88
CA PRO A 97 3.20 -2.17 1.99
C PRO A 97 3.13 -3.70 2.17
N TRP A 98 3.27 -4.49 1.10
CA TRP A 98 3.21 -5.95 1.21
C TRP A 98 4.47 -6.53 1.89
N LEU A 99 5.66 -6.03 1.56
CA LEU A 99 6.92 -6.40 2.23
C LEU A 99 6.86 -6.09 3.73
N PHE A 100 6.32 -4.93 4.08
CA PHE A 100 6.12 -4.58 5.48
C PHE A 100 5.06 -5.46 6.16
N THR A 101 3.96 -5.78 5.47
CA THR A 101 2.93 -6.71 5.97
C THR A 101 3.51 -8.10 6.19
N LYS A 102 4.40 -8.56 5.29
CA LYS A 102 5.13 -9.83 5.46
C LYS A 102 6.00 -9.82 6.71
N HIS A 103 6.74 -8.75 6.95
CA HIS A 103 7.52 -8.60 8.17
C HIS A 103 6.64 -8.68 9.43
N LEU A 104 5.49 -7.98 9.44
CA LEU A 104 4.55 -8.06 10.55
C LEU A 104 3.98 -9.47 10.72
N GLN A 105 3.65 -10.16 9.61
CA GLN A 105 3.18 -11.55 9.65
C GLN A 105 4.21 -12.46 10.35
N ASP A 106 5.48 -12.34 9.98
CA ASP A 106 6.53 -13.17 10.55
C ASP A 106 6.80 -12.88 12.02
N LYS A 107 6.82 -11.60 12.39
CA LYS A 107 7.14 -11.18 13.75
C LYS A 107 6.03 -11.45 14.76
N PHE A 108 4.79 -11.35 14.33
CA PHE A 108 3.61 -11.53 15.19
C PHE A 108 2.92 -12.89 15.01
N ASP A 109 3.39 -13.73 14.09
CA ASP A 109 2.71 -14.95 13.65
C ASP A 109 1.23 -14.69 13.30
N ALA A 110 0.95 -13.51 12.69
CA ALA A 110 -0.40 -13.02 12.47
C ALA A 110 -1.00 -13.60 11.19
N PRO A 111 -2.26 -14.07 11.21
CA PRO A 111 -2.98 -14.41 9.99
C PRO A 111 -3.20 -13.18 9.12
N LEU A 112 -3.18 -13.37 7.80
CA LEU A 112 -3.39 -12.31 6.81
C LEU A 112 -4.61 -12.63 5.93
N LEU A 113 -5.50 -11.69 5.80
CA LEU A 113 -6.50 -11.64 4.73
C LEU A 113 -6.01 -10.67 3.66
N PHE A 114 -5.82 -11.17 2.44
CA PHE A 114 -5.42 -10.36 1.29
C PHE A 114 -6.58 -10.26 0.31
N GLN A 115 -7.15 -9.07 0.14
CA GLN A 115 -8.31 -8.84 -0.73
C GLN A 115 -7.89 -8.40 -2.13
N MET A 116 -8.42 -9.06 -3.15
CA MET A 116 -8.38 -8.64 -4.54
C MET A 116 -9.73 -8.02 -4.90
N THR A 117 -9.75 -6.68 -5.04
CA THR A 117 -10.98 -5.92 -5.36
C THR A 117 -11.18 -5.85 -6.87
N ASP A 118 -11.47 -7.01 -7.47
CA ASP A 118 -11.68 -7.16 -8.90
C ASP A 118 -12.98 -6.50 -9.37
N ASP A 119 -14.02 -6.49 -8.55
CA ASP A 119 -15.28 -5.77 -8.74
C ASP A 119 -15.08 -4.24 -8.79
N GLU A 120 -14.32 -3.67 -7.86
CA GLU A 120 -14.01 -2.24 -7.84
C GLU A 120 -13.38 -1.79 -9.17
N LYS A 121 -12.39 -2.52 -9.65
CA LYS A 121 -11.66 -2.14 -10.86
C LYS A 121 -12.50 -2.27 -12.12
N PHE A 122 -13.42 -3.21 -12.16
CA PHE A 122 -14.43 -3.28 -13.20
C PHE A 122 -15.40 -2.09 -13.15
N LEU A 123 -15.91 -1.77 -11.96
CA LEU A 123 -16.88 -0.69 -11.75
C LEU A 123 -16.31 0.71 -11.97
N TYR A 124 -15.04 0.92 -11.66
CA TYR A 124 -14.37 2.23 -11.77
C TYR A 124 -13.92 2.55 -13.19
N GLY A 125 -13.43 1.57 -13.94
CA GLY A 125 -12.84 1.77 -15.27
C GLY A 125 -13.87 1.61 -16.40
N GLN A 126 -14.08 2.64 -17.21
CA GLN A 126 -15.03 2.59 -18.33
C GLN A 126 -14.65 1.55 -19.40
N ASP A 127 -13.34 1.30 -19.61
CA ASP A 127 -12.83 0.40 -20.65
C ASP A 127 -12.36 -0.97 -20.11
N ASN A 128 -12.71 -1.30 -18.87
CA ASN A 128 -12.31 -2.56 -18.25
C ASN A 128 -13.37 -3.65 -18.49
N SER A 129 -12.97 -4.74 -19.17
CA SER A 129 -13.79 -5.97 -19.20
C SER A 129 -13.49 -6.84 -17.99
N MET A 130 -14.46 -7.65 -17.55
CA MET A 130 -14.25 -8.64 -16.48
C MET A 130 -13.12 -9.63 -16.83
N GLU A 131 -13.00 -10.01 -18.09
CA GLU A 131 -11.91 -10.90 -18.57
C GLU A 131 -10.54 -10.26 -18.36
N LYS A 132 -10.37 -8.98 -18.72
CA LYS A 132 -9.13 -8.23 -18.52
C LYS A 132 -8.78 -8.12 -17.04
N ILE A 133 -9.76 -7.80 -16.20
CA ILE A 133 -9.58 -7.73 -14.75
C ILE A 133 -9.22 -9.10 -14.16
N ALA A 134 -9.89 -10.17 -14.58
CA ALA A 134 -9.57 -11.54 -14.14
C ALA A 134 -8.12 -11.92 -14.47
N LYS A 135 -7.62 -11.57 -15.66
CA LYS A 135 -6.21 -11.77 -16.03
C LYS A 135 -5.26 -11.02 -15.09
N TYR A 136 -5.52 -9.74 -14.83
CA TYR A 136 -4.69 -8.97 -13.89
C TYR A 136 -4.80 -9.50 -12.46
N THR A 137 -5.96 -10.00 -12.06
CA THR A 137 -6.14 -10.64 -10.74
C THR A 137 -5.22 -11.83 -10.59
N GLN A 138 -5.17 -12.72 -11.60
CA GLN A 138 -4.28 -13.88 -11.59
C GLN A 138 -2.79 -13.47 -11.50
N GLU A 139 -2.36 -12.51 -12.34
CA GLU A 139 -0.98 -12.02 -12.32
C GLU A 139 -0.61 -11.37 -10.97
N ASN A 140 -1.53 -10.58 -10.38
CA ASN A 140 -1.28 -9.94 -9.09
C ASN A 140 -1.29 -10.97 -7.93
N ILE A 141 -2.04 -12.07 -8.03
CA ILE A 141 -1.96 -13.17 -7.05
C ILE A 141 -0.56 -13.79 -7.04
N LEU A 142 0.06 -13.98 -8.20
CA LEU A 142 1.44 -14.46 -8.27
C LEU A 142 2.42 -13.50 -7.61
N ASP A 143 2.22 -12.18 -7.77
CA ASP A 143 3.02 -11.16 -7.08
C ASP A 143 2.86 -11.26 -5.56
N VAL A 144 1.63 -11.44 -5.06
CA VAL A 144 1.36 -11.56 -3.61
C VAL A 144 2.05 -12.80 -3.04
N ILE A 145 1.94 -13.94 -3.71
CA ILE A 145 2.60 -15.19 -3.27
C ILE A 145 4.12 -15.05 -3.33
N ALA A 146 4.66 -14.38 -4.37
CA ALA A 146 6.10 -14.14 -4.55
C ALA A 146 6.72 -13.26 -3.45
N ILE A 147 5.95 -12.45 -2.73
CA ILE A 147 6.40 -11.74 -1.51
C ILE A 147 6.92 -12.73 -0.45
N GLY A 148 6.43 -13.98 -0.48
CA GLY A 148 6.81 -15.01 0.46
C GLY A 148 5.91 -15.12 1.69
N PHE A 149 4.68 -14.63 1.62
CA PHE A 149 3.68 -14.87 2.67
C PHE A 149 3.53 -16.36 2.95
N ARG A 150 3.17 -16.69 4.17
CA ARG A 150 2.99 -18.07 4.61
C ARG A 150 1.61 -18.60 4.18
N PRO A 151 1.50 -19.73 3.46
CA PRO A 151 0.21 -20.25 2.97
C PRO A 151 -0.72 -20.70 4.13
N ASP A 152 -0.16 -21.21 5.23
CA ASP A 152 -0.92 -21.58 6.43
C ASP A 152 -1.49 -20.37 7.20
N ARG A 153 -1.00 -19.17 6.92
CA ARG A 153 -1.38 -17.92 7.59
C ARG A 153 -1.96 -16.87 6.65
N THR A 154 -2.07 -17.15 5.36
CA THR A 154 -2.55 -16.15 4.38
C THR A 154 -3.69 -16.70 3.55
N LYS A 155 -4.78 -15.93 3.47
CA LYS A 155 -5.90 -16.26 2.59
C LYS A 155 -6.19 -15.09 1.65
N ILE A 156 -6.20 -15.38 0.36
CA ILE A 156 -6.50 -14.42 -0.71
C ILE A 156 -7.99 -14.49 -1.02
N ILE A 157 -8.67 -13.38 -0.82
CA ILE A 157 -10.09 -13.19 -1.13
C ILE A 157 -10.17 -12.48 -2.48
N ILE A 158 -10.88 -13.04 -3.44
CA ILE A 158 -11.23 -12.42 -4.71
C ILE A 158 -12.70 -12.04 -4.63
N ASP A 159 -13.06 -10.78 -4.66
CA ASP A 159 -14.39 -10.31 -4.29
C ASP A 159 -15.50 -10.97 -5.11
N THR A 160 -15.39 -10.97 -6.44
CA THR A 160 -16.41 -11.59 -7.30
C THR A 160 -16.53 -13.11 -7.09
N LYS A 161 -15.42 -13.80 -6.82
CA LYS A 161 -15.40 -15.25 -6.62
C LYS A 161 -15.92 -15.66 -5.24
N HIS A 162 -15.62 -14.86 -4.22
CA HIS A 162 -15.92 -15.19 -2.82
C HIS A 162 -17.11 -14.41 -2.26
N ILE A 163 -17.87 -13.70 -3.09
CA ILE A 163 -18.98 -12.83 -2.68
C ILE A 163 -19.98 -13.52 -1.75
N ARG A 164 -20.22 -14.81 -1.91
CA ARG A 164 -21.12 -15.61 -1.05
C ARG A 164 -20.72 -15.59 0.44
N TYR A 165 -19.42 -15.43 0.73
CA TYR A 165 -18.89 -15.34 2.09
C TYR A 165 -18.85 -13.90 2.62
N LEU A 166 -18.93 -12.92 1.72
CA LEU A 166 -18.83 -11.51 2.04
C LEU A 166 -20.19 -10.82 2.12
N TYR A 167 -21.16 -11.30 1.35
CA TYR A 167 -22.39 -10.57 1.06
C TYR A 167 -23.23 -10.26 2.29
N SER A 168 -23.46 -11.24 3.19
CA SER A 168 -24.26 -11.01 4.40
C SER A 168 -23.67 -9.89 5.27
N MET A 169 -22.36 -9.89 5.50
CA MET A 169 -21.67 -8.83 6.24
C MET A 169 -21.70 -7.52 5.46
N ALA A 170 -21.49 -7.54 4.15
CA ALA A 170 -21.55 -6.34 3.31
C ALA A 170 -22.92 -5.66 3.38
N ILE A 171 -24.03 -6.40 3.40
CA ILE A 171 -25.38 -5.86 3.58
C ILE A 171 -25.54 -5.21 4.97
N GLU A 172 -25.03 -5.84 6.01
CA GLU A 172 -25.08 -5.27 7.35
C GLU A 172 -24.29 -3.98 7.48
N ILE A 173 -23.13 -3.89 6.82
CA ILE A 173 -22.32 -2.68 6.71
C ILE A 173 -23.07 -1.62 5.92
N ALA A 174 -23.56 -1.97 4.72
CA ALA A 174 -24.29 -1.06 3.83
C ALA A 174 -25.51 -0.43 4.50
N LYS A 175 -26.26 -1.20 5.30
CA LYS A 175 -27.42 -0.71 6.06
C LYS A 175 -27.04 0.44 7.01
N ARG A 176 -25.78 0.54 7.44
CA ARG A 176 -25.30 1.54 8.41
C ARG A 176 -24.62 2.74 7.76
N ILE A 177 -24.41 2.71 6.44
CA ILE A 177 -23.76 3.78 5.67
C ILE A 177 -24.82 4.44 4.78
N THR A 178 -25.07 5.74 4.99
CA THR A 178 -25.98 6.48 4.12
C THR A 178 -25.28 6.92 2.83
N PHE A 179 -26.05 7.14 1.76
CA PHE A 179 -25.52 7.71 0.53
C PHE A 179 -24.82 9.06 0.77
N SER A 180 -25.39 9.92 1.63
CA SER A 180 -24.78 11.22 1.97
C SER A 180 -23.41 11.06 2.60
N THR A 181 -23.24 10.09 3.51
CA THR A 181 -21.95 9.77 4.14
C THR A 181 -20.95 9.25 3.10
N ALA A 182 -21.33 8.28 2.28
CA ALA A 182 -20.49 7.73 1.24
C ALA A 182 -20.07 8.82 0.23
N LYS A 183 -21.02 9.67 -0.21
CA LYS A 183 -20.76 10.80 -1.10
C LYS A 183 -19.75 11.78 -0.51
N ALA A 184 -19.89 12.13 0.76
CA ALA A 184 -18.98 13.07 1.43
C ALA A 184 -17.56 12.52 1.58
N VAL A 185 -17.42 11.22 1.86
CA VAL A 185 -16.11 10.59 2.10
C VAL A 185 -15.39 10.26 0.80
N PHE A 186 -16.10 9.75 -0.21
CA PHE A 186 -15.51 9.28 -1.46
C PHE A 186 -15.61 10.27 -2.61
N GLY A 187 -16.31 11.38 -2.44
CA GLY A 187 -16.50 12.38 -3.50
C GLY A 187 -17.41 11.88 -4.63
N PHE A 188 -18.32 10.96 -4.37
CA PHE A 188 -19.24 10.44 -5.39
C PHE A 188 -20.09 11.54 -5.99
N LYS A 189 -20.28 11.47 -7.30
CA LYS A 189 -21.14 12.38 -8.08
C LYS A 189 -22.49 11.73 -8.38
N ASN A 190 -23.45 12.51 -8.86
CA ASN A 190 -24.74 11.97 -9.27
C ASN A 190 -24.63 10.98 -10.47
N SER A 191 -23.53 11.07 -11.23
CA SER A 191 -23.18 10.14 -12.32
C SER A 191 -22.41 8.89 -11.87
N THR A 192 -22.06 8.78 -10.58
CA THR A 192 -21.36 7.59 -10.07
C THR A 192 -22.31 6.39 -10.16
N ASN A 193 -21.85 5.29 -10.78
CA ASN A 193 -22.65 4.09 -10.91
C ASN A 193 -22.95 3.45 -9.54
N ILE A 194 -24.07 2.73 -9.45
CA ILE A 194 -24.56 2.17 -8.20
C ILE A 194 -23.63 1.12 -7.59
N GLY A 195 -22.88 0.39 -8.44
CA GLY A 195 -21.88 -0.58 -7.99
C GLY A 195 -20.77 0.09 -7.18
N MET A 196 -20.22 1.19 -7.69
CA MET A 196 -19.20 1.99 -6.96
C MET A 196 -19.75 2.57 -5.65
N ILE A 197 -21.02 2.93 -5.60
CA ILE A 197 -21.65 3.42 -4.36
C ILE A 197 -21.73 2.31 -3.30
N GLY A 198 -21.98 1.07 -3.72
CA GLY A 198 -22.09 -0.10 -2.86
C GLY A 198 -20.72 -0.72 -2.45
N PHE A 199 -19.70 -0.56 -3.29
CA PHE A 199 -18.39 -1.19 -3.12
C PHE A 199 -17.72 -0.95 -1.75
N PRO A 200 -17.77 0.24 -1.13
CA PRO A 200 -17.15 0.46 0.18
C PRO A 200 -17.63 -0.51 1.27
N ALA A 201 -18.84 -1.01 1.17
CA ALA A 201 -19.36 -2.01 2.09
C ALA A 201 -18.69 -3.38 1.91
N ILE A 202 -18.39 -3.76 0.66
CA ILE A 202 -17.67 -5.01 0.35
C ILE A 202 -16.21 -4.91 0.83
N GLN A 203 -15.54 -3.80 0.55
CA GLN A 203 -14.15 -3.58 0.99
C GLN A 203 -14.00 -3.57 2.52
N ALA A 204 -15.03 -3.20 3.25
CA ALA A 204 -14.99 -3.19 4.71
C ALA A 204 -15.09 -4.58 5.36
N VAL A 205 -15.62 -5.59 4.64
CA VAL A 205 -15.88 -6.93 5.20
C VAL A 205 -14.66 -7.59 5.82
N PRO A 206 -13.46 -7.59 5.20
CA PRO A 206 -12.29 -8.22 5.80
C PRO A 206 -11.86 -7.60 7.13
N CYS A 207 -12.30 -6.40 7.48
CA CYS A 207 -12.07 -5.82 8.80
C CYS A 207 -12.83 -6.55 9.93
N PHE A 208 -13.94 -7.21 9.60
CA PHE A 208 -14.83 -7.88 10.56
C PHE A 208 -14.83 -9.40 10.37
N LEU A 209 -14.41 -9.90 9.22
CA LEU A 209 -14.35 -11.32 8.91
C LEU A 209 -13.57 -12.14 9.95
N PRO A 210 -12.41 -11.68 10.48
CA PRO A 210 -11.73 -12.38 11.56
C PRO A 210 -12.61 -12.60 12.80
N SER A 211 -13.47 -11.66 13.12
CA SER A 211 -14.39 -11.80 14.27
C SER A 211 -15.45 -12.89 14.05
N LEU A 212 -15.86 -13.11 12.80
CA LEU A 212 -16.77 -14.24 12.45
C LEU A 212 -16.04 -15.58 12.50
N ILE A 213 -14.78 -15.61 12.00
CA ILE A 213 -13.94 -16.81 12.02
C ILE A 213 -13.65 -17.24 13.46
N GLU A 214 -13.23 -16.30 14.31
CA GLU A 214 -12.87 -16.54 15.69
C GLU A 214 -14.07 -16.58 16.66
N LYS A 215 -15.28 -16.30 16.17
CA LYS A 215 -16.54 -16.21 16.96
C LYS A 215 -16.44 -15.27 18.18
N LYS A 216 -15.64 -14.25 18.07
CA LYS A 216 -15.42 -13.17 19.08
C LYS A 216 -14.88 -11.92 18.41
N PRO A 217 -15.07 -10.73 19.01
CA PRO A 217 -14.40 -9.54 18.51
C PRO A 217 -12.90 -9.75 18.40
N THR A 218 -12.34 -9.56 17.21
CA THR A 218 -10.91 -9.85 16.92
C THR A 218 -10.28 -8.60 16.30
N PRO A 219 -9.14 -8.13 16.83
CA PRO A 219 -8.44 -6.97 16.30
C PRO A 219 -7.92 -7.20 14.88
N VAL A 220 -7.93 -6.14 14.07
CA VAL A 220 -7.37 -6.14 12.70
C VAL A 220 -6.45 -4.95 12.53
N LEU A 221 -5.25 -5.18 11.97
CA LEU A 221 -4.29 -4.16 11.59
C LEU A 221 -4.14 -4.11 10.07
N ILE A 222 -4.21 -2.91 9.51
CA ILE A 222 -4.21 -2.65 8.05
C ILE A 222 -2.98 -1.82 7.68
N PRO A 223 -1.89 -2.45 7.20
CA PRO A 223 -0.82 -1.73 6.52
C PRO A 223 -1.26 -1.34 5.11
N ALA A 224 -1.34 -0.03 4.84
CA ALA A 224 -1.79 0.49 3.54
C ALA A 224 -1.21 1.87 3.26
N ALA A 225 -1.27 2.33 2.02
CA ALA A 225 -0.99 3.71 1.69
C ALA A 225 -2.10 4.64 2.23
N ILE A 226 -1.72 5.88 2.57
CA ILE A 226 -2.61 6.83 3.26
C ILE A 226 -3.87 7.19 2.46
N ASP A 227 -3.85 7.07 1.13
CA ASP A 227 -5.01 7.32 0.26
C ASP A 227 -6.18 6.35 0.53
N GLN A 228 -5.90 5.20 1.15
CA GLN A 228 -6.91 4.20 1.50
C GLN A 228 -7.64 4.51 2.82
N ASP A 229 -7.18 5.48 3.63
CA ASP A 229 -7.80 5.85 4.91
C ASP A 229 -9.31 6.16 4.84
N PRO A 230 -9.85 6.80 3.76
CA PRO A 230 -11.29 7.05 3.66
C PRO A 230 -12.17 5.81 3.82
N TYR A 231 -11.76 4.65 3.28
CA TYR A 231 -12.49 3.39 3.45
C TYR A 231 -12.55 2.97 4.91
N TRP A 232 -11.43 3.07 5.58
CA TRP A 232 -11.32 2.62 6.96
C TRP A 232 -11.98 3.57 7.94
N ARG A 233 -12.05 4.87 7.66
CA ARG A 233 -12.80 5.83 8.50
C ARG A 233 -14.27 5.44 8.60
N ILE A 234 -14.94 5.22 7.46
CA ILE A 234 -16.35 4.78 7.47
C ILE A 234 -16.50 3.45 8.22
N THR A 235 -15.59 2.51 7.96
CA THR A 235 -15.61 1.20 8.65
C THR A 235 -15.49 1.36 10.17
N ARG A 236 -14.61 2.25 10.63
CA ARG A 236 -14.41 2.55 12.06
C ARG A 236 -15.63 3.20 12.70
N ASP A 237 -16.34 4.05 11.98
CA ASP A 237 -17.53 4.76 12.49
C ASP A 237 -18.70 3.80 12.78
N ILE A 238 -18.74 2.65 12.13
CA ILE A 238 -19.80 1.66 12.31
C ILE A 238 -19.38 0.44 13.15
N ALA A 239 -18.08 0.21 13.36
CA ALA A 239 -17.54 -0.98 13.99
C ALA A 239 -18.17 -1.28 15.37
N GLU A 240 -18.18 -0.31 16.28
CA GLU A 240 -18.71 -0.47 17.63
C GLU A 240 -20.23 -0.73 17.62
N LYS A 241 -20.96 -0.13 16.67
CA LYS A 241 -22.41 -0.36 16.50
C LYS A 241 -22.72 -1.78 16.01
N MET A 242 -21.71 -2.44 15.44
CA MET A 242 -21.79 -3.83 14.98
C MET A 242 -21.22 -4.81 16.03
N GLY A 243 -20.73 -4.33 17.16
CA GLY A 243 -20.12 -5.15 18.21
C GLY A 243 -18.67 -5.57 17.93
N TYR A 244 -17.98 -4.89 16.99
CA TYR A 244 -16.62 -5.20 16.60
C TYR A 244 -15.64 -4.11 17.02
N TYR A 245 -14.35 -4.46 17.08
CA TYR A 245 -13.29 -3.48 17.25
C TYR A 245 -13.13 -2.60 16.01
N LYS A 246 -12.74 -1.34 16.22
CA LYS A 246 -12.31 -0.46 15.13
C LYS A 246 -11.03 -1.00 14.52
N PRO A 247 -10.94 -1.20 13.20
CA PRO A 247 -9.71 -1.65 12.56
C PRO A 247 -8.60 -0.62 12.78
N ALA A 248 -7.43 -1.09 13.22
CA ALA A 248 -6.23 -0.28 13.34
C ALA A 248 -5.52 -0.16 11.99
N GLN A 249 -4.71 0.87 11.82
CA GLN A 249 -4.06 1.16 10.54
C GLN A 249 -2.63 1.62 10.75
N ILE A 250 -1.77 1.34 9.78
CA ILE A 250 -0.45 1.94 9.65
C ILE A 250 -0.26 2.39 8.21
N HIS A 251 0.07 3.67 8.01
CA HIS A 251 0.03 4.32 6.71
C HIS A 251 1.40 4.55 6.14
N SER A 252 1.58 4.12 4.89
CA SER A 252 2.78 4.39 4.10
C SER A 252 2.66 5.66 3.27
N LYS A 253 3.81 6.23 2.95
CA LYS A 253 3.98 7.20 1.87
C LYS A 253 3.80 6.50 0.52
N PHE A 254 3.80 7.29 -0.55
CA PHE A 254 3.84 6.77 -1.92
C PHE A 254 5.29 6.69 -2.39
N LEU A 255 5.58 5.68 -3.19
CA LEU A 255 6.79 5.68 -3.98
C LEU A 255 6.57 6.61 -5.19
N PRO A 256 7.46 7.60 -5.43
CA PRO A 256 7.28 8.55 -6.51
C PRO A 256 7.37 7.87 -7.88
N SER A 257 6.74 8.47 -8.89
CA SER A 257 7.00 8.15 -10.30
C SER A 257 8.48 8.39 -10.63
N LEU A 258 9.02 7.73 -11.66
CA LEU A 258 10.35 8.04 -12.19
C LEU A 258 10.41 9.39 -12.92
N GLU A 259 9.25 10.00 -13.18
CA GLU A 259 9.11 11.36 -13.71
C GLU A 259 9.35 12.42 -12.61
N SER A 260 9.31 13.69 -12.99
CA SER A 260 9.54 14.83 -12.08
C SER A 260 8.44 15.04 -11.04
N SER A 261 7.26 14.42 -11.22
CA SER A 261 6.10 14.60 -10.33
C SER A 261 5.16 13.41 -10.35
N GLY A 262 4.35 13.29 -9.32
CA GLY A 262 3.30 12.28 -9.19
C GLY A 262 3.75 11.01 -8.48
N LYS A 263 2.77 10.16 -8.15
CA LYS A 263 3.00 8.81 -7.62
C LYS A 263 3.19 7.81 -8.75
N MET A 264 3.88 6.71 -8.46
CA MET A 264 3.95 5.55 -9.36
C MET A 264 2.54 5.03 -9.67
N SER A 265 2.28 4.71 -10.94
CA SER A 265 0.97 4.25 -11.39
C SER A 265 1.08 3.17 -12.47
N SER A 266 0.26 2.13 -12.36
CA SER A 266 0.15 1.08 -13.40
C SER A 266 -0.43 1.59 -14.73
N SER A 267 -1.10 2.75 -14.73
CA SER A 267 -1.63 3.39 -15.95
C SER A 267 -0.57 4.10 -16.79
N LYS A 268 0.64 4.31 -16.21
CA LYS A 268 1.81 4.88 -16.89
C LYS A 268 3.01 3.95 -16.72
N PRO A 269 3.05 2.82 -17.43
CA PRO A 269 4.07 1.79 -17.23
C PRO A 269 5.51 2.28 -17.44
N GLU A 270 5.71 3.29 -18.30
CA GLU A 270 7.00 3.90 -18.59
C GLU A 270 7.60 4.65 -17.40
N SER A 271 6.75 5.14 -16.49
CA SER A 271 7.13 5.90 -15.30
C SER A 271 7.24 5.06 -14.03
N ALA A 272 7.08 3.75 -14.15
CA ALA A 272 7.05 2.80 -13.05
C ALA A 272 7.95 1.58 -13.30
N LEU A 273 8.60 1.06 -12.28
CA LEU A 273 9.29 -0.24 -12.35
C LEU A 273 8.28 -1.35 -12.04
N LEU A 274 7.94 -2.14 -13.06
CA LEU A 274 6.99 -3.25 -12.94
C LEU A 274 7.69 -4.53 -12.49
N THR A 275 6.97 -5.38 -11.79
CA THR A 275 7.46 -6.72 -11.39
C THR A 275 7.77 -7.63 -12.57
N THR A 276 7.29 -7.28 -13.76
CA THR A 276 7.45 -8.03 -15.01
C THR A 276 8.42 -7.41 -15.99
N ASP A 277 9.07 -6.29 -15.66
CA ASP A 277 10.05 -5.64 -16.53
C ASP A 277 11.30 -6.52 -16.71
N SER A 278 11.83 -6.56 -17.92
CA SER A 278 13.15 -7.17 -18.19
C SER A 278 14.28 -6.26 -17.66
N SER A 279 15.47 -6.83 -17.50
CA SER A 279 16.65 -6.07 -17.06
C SER A 279 16.90 -4.84 -17.95
N GLU A 280 16.82 -5.03 -19.27
CA GLU A 280 17.00 -3.96 -20.25
C GLU A 280 15.95 -2.84 -20.10
N VAL A 281 14.69 -3.20 -19.86
CA VAL A 281 13.60 -2.22 -19.62
C VAL A 281 13.83 -1.44 -18.33
N ILE A 282 14.27 -2.12 -17.26
CA ILE A 282 14.60 -1.50 -15.97
C ILE A 282 15.72 -0.47 -16.15
N GLU A 283 16.82 -0.87 -16.79
CA GLU A 283 17.98 -0.02 -17.06
C GLU A 283 17.60 1.21 -17.87
N ASN A 284 16.82 1.02 -18.95
CA ASN A 284 16.35 2.13 -19.78
C ASN A 284 15.45 3.10 -18.99
N LYS A 285 14.46 2.61 -18.24
CA LYS A 285 13.57 3.46 -17.41
C LYS A 285 14.38 4.27 -16.38
N ILE A 286 15.35 3.66 -15.71
CA ILE A 286 16.17 4.35 -14.70
C ILE A 286 17.12 5.34 -15.37
N SER A 287 17.66 5.04 -16.55
CA SER A 287 18.53 5.97 -17.31
C SER A 287 17.80 7.28 -17.62
N LEU A 288 16.51 7.20 -17.95
CA LEU A 288 15.64 8.33 -18.27
C LEU A 288 15.01 8.99 -17.03
N ALA A 289 15.11 8.37 -15.85
CA ALA A 289 14.47 8.86 -14.64
C ALA A 289 14.92 10.29 -14.29
N PHE A 290 13.98 11.09 -13.82
CA PHE A 290 14.26 12.41 -13.27
C PHE A 290 15.17 12.32 -12.05
N THR A 291 16.02 13.32 -11.85
CA THR A 291 16.87 13.45 -10.66
C THR A 291 16.81 14.86 -10.10
N GLY A 292 17.05 15.00 -8.81
CA GLY A 292 17.20 16.30 -8.17
C GLY A 292 18.57 16.98 -8.40
N GLY A 293 19.30 16.54 -9.43
CA GLY A 293 20.63 17.06 -9.75
C GLY A 293 20.62 18.34 -10.58
N GLN A 294 21.82 18.88 -10.79
CA GLN A 294 22.05 20.06 -11.62
C GLN A 294 22.22 19.69 -13.10
N PRO A 295 22.00 20.63 -14.03
CA PRO A 295 22.11 20.37 -15.47
C PRO A 295 23.48 19.88 -15.97
N THR A 296 24.55 20.23 -15.26
CA THR A 296 25.91 19.84 -15.63
C THR A 296 26.67 19.27 -14.45
N VAL A 297 27.66 18.39 -14.72
CA VAL A 297 28.56 17.83 -13.68
C VAL A 297 29.28 18.93 -12.90
N SER A 298 29.75 19.98 -13.57
CA SER A 298 30.44 21.09 -12.92
C SER A 298 29.51 21.83 -11.93
N LEU A 299 28.27 22.09 -12.32
CA LEU A 299 27.29 22.70 -11.42
C LEU A 299 26.91 21.75 -10.28
N GLN A 300 26.74 20.45 -10.56
CA GLN A 300 26.47 19.45 -9.52
C GLN A 300 27.59 19.42 -8.48
N ARG A 301 28.85 19.42 -8.90
CA ARG A 301 30.02 19.46 -7.99
C ARG A 301 30.04 20.74 -7.15
N LYS A 302 29.64 21.88 -7.74
CA LYS A 302 29.70 23.19 -7.07
C LYS A 302 28.51 23.45 -6.14
N LEU A 303 27.28 23.08 -6.55
CA LEU A 303 26.02 23.46 -5.88
C LEU A 303 25.37 22.30 -5.13
N GLY A 304 25.77 21.07 -5.44
CA GLY A 304 25.08 19.88 -4.97
C GLY A 304 23.72 19.66 -5.63
N GLY A 305 23.08 18.56 -5.28
CA GLY A 305 21.73 18.20 -5.71
C GLY A 305 20.69 18.31 -4.59
N ASN A 306 19.43 18.09 -4.95
CA ASN A 306 18.31 18.00 -4.02
C ASN A 306 17.78 16.56 -3.93
N PRO A 307 18.24 15.76 -2.94
CA PRO A 307 17.77 14.39 -2.79
C PRO A 307 16.27 14.31 -2.44
N ASP A 308 15.71 15.34 -1.78
CA ASP A 308 14.30 15.32 -1.34
C ASP A 308 13.31 15.39 -2.51
N ALA A 309 13.72 15.95 -3.66
CA ALA A 309 12.95 16.00 -4.89
C ALA A 309 13.33 14.88 -5.89
N CYS A 310 14.23 13.96 -5.50
CA CYS A 310 14.81 12.97 -6.41
C CYS A 310 14.12 11.60 -6.28
N PRO A 311 13.38 11.11 -7.29
CA PRO A 311 12.83 9.76 -7.26
C PRO A 311 13.92 8.68 -7.17
N VAL A 312 15.05 8.80 -7.87
CA VAL A 312 16.16 7.85 -7.79
C VAL A 312 16.66 7.69 -6.35
N PHE A 313 16.84 8.79 -5.63
CA PHE A 313 17.19 8.75 -4.21
C PHE A 313 16.08 8.11 -3.36
N SER A 314 14.82 8.41 -3.63
CA SER A 314 13.68 7.84 -2.90
C SER A 314 13.63 6.32 -3.03
N TYR A 315 13.87 5.77 -4.23
CA TYR A 315 13.92 4.32 -4.44
C TYR A 315 15.08 3.67 -3.70
N LEU A 316 16.29 4.25 -3.80
CA LEU A 316 17.46 3.76 -3.06
C LEU A 316 17.19 3.77 -1.55
N ARG A 317 16.69 4.90 -1.02
CA ARG A 317 16.39 5.07 0.40
C ARG A 317 15.38 4.07 0.95
N TYR A 318 14.32 3.80 0.20
CA TYR A 318 13.21 2.99 0.72
C TYR A 318 13.36 1.50 0.44
N LEU A 319 14.13 1.11 -0.59
CA LEU A 319 14.23 -0.29 -1.01
C LEU A 319 15.59 -0.91 -0.77
N PHE A 320 16.68 -0.15 -0.94
CA PHE A 320 18.00 -0.74 -1.08
C PHE A 320 19.02 -0.24 -0.07
N ASP A 321 18.96 1.01 0.34
CA ASP A 321 19.90 1.56 1.31
C ASP A 321 19.50 1.22 2.76
N SER A 322 20.49 0.92 3.59
CA SER A 322 20.29 1.01 5.04
C SER A 322 19.99 2.47 5.45
N PRO A 323 19.34 2.72 6.61
CA PRO A 323 19.12 4.09 7.08
C PRO A 323 20.38 4.95 7.14
N ARG A 324 21.51 4.32 7.50
CA ARG A 324 22.84 4.99 7.53
C ARG A 324 23.30 5.35 6.12
N ASN A 325 23.31 4.39 5.19
CA ASN A 325 23.73 4.60 3.80
C ASN A 325 22.87 5.66 3.12
N SER A 326 21.56 5.65 3.35
CA SER A 326 20.63 6.66 2.86
C SER A 326 20.99 8.06 3.35
N THR A 327 21.36 8.21 4.63
CA THR A 327 21.77 9.49 5.20
C THR A 327 23.09 9.96 4.57
N GLU A 328 24.09 9.08 4.46
CA GLU A 328 25.38 9.38 3.83
C GLU A 328 25.21 9.77 2.35
N ARG A 329 24.37 9.06 1.62
CA ARG A 329 24.02 9.37 0.21
C ARG A 329 23.40 10.78 0.09
N ALA A 330 22.47 11.13 0.97
CA ALA A 330 21.84 12.44 0.97
C ALA A 330 22.86 13.57 1.24
N ILE A 331 23.77 13.37 2.20
CA ILE A 331 24.84 14.34 2.50
C ILE A 331 25.75 14.51 1.28
N ASN A 332 26.22 13.42 0.67
CA ASN A 332 27.10 13.45 -0.49
C ASN A 332 26.43 14.07 -1.73
N CYS A 333 25.12 13.85 -1.90
CA CYS A 333 24.34 14.49 -2.97
C CYS A 333 24.29 16.01 -2.76
N ARG A 334 23.94 16.49 -1.55
CA ARG A 334 23.85 17.93 -1.24
C ARG A 334 25.19 18.65 -1.30
N SER A 335 26.28 17.97 -0.99
CA SER A 335 27.63 18.54 -1.07
C SER A 335 28.26 18.50 -2.46
N GLY A 336 27.59 17.87 -3.45
CA GLY A 336 28.16 17.69 -4.80
C GLY A 336 29.21 16.59 -4.91
N ASN A 337 29.46 15.82 -3.85
CA ASN A 337 30.40 14.70 -3.86
C ASN A 337 29.90 13.48 -4.62
N LEU A 338 28.58 13.36 -4.80
CA LEU A 338 27.92 12.27 -5.50
C LEU A 338 27.22 12.79 -6.77
N LEU A 339 27.42 12.08 -7.88
CA LEU A 339 26.77 12.39 -9.16
C LEU A 339 25.50 11.58 -9.37
N CYS A 340 24.53 12.14 -10.10
CA CYS A 340 23.27 11.46 -10.43
C CYS A 340 23.49 10.16 -11.21
N GLY A 341 24.52 10.09 -12.08
CA GLY A 341 24.88 8.88 -12.82
C GLY A 341 25.26 7.72 -11.90
N GLU A 342 25.99 7.98 -10.81
CA GLU A 342 26.36 6.97 -9.82
C GLU A 342 25.11 6.43 -9.11
N CYS A 343 24.20 7.31 -8.67
CA CYS A 343 22.92 6.89 -8.06
C CYS A 343 22.06 6.10 -9.02
N LYS A 344 21.98 6.49 -10.30
CA LYS A 344 21.24 5.74 -11.33
C LYS A 344 21.83 4.35 -11.56
N HIS A 345 23.16 4.25 -11.60
CA HIS A 345 23.85 2.97 -11.71
C HIS A 345 23.53 2.04 -10.54
N ASP A 346 23.64 2.55 -9.30
CA ASP A 346 23.32 1.79 -8.10
C ASP A 346 21.84 1.32 -8.11
N LEU A 347 20.92 2.24 -8.43
CA LEU A 347 19.50 1.90 -8.50
C LEU A 347 19.21 0.85 -9.56
N SER A 348 19.83 0.99 -10.75
CA SER A 348 19.65 0.04 -11.85
C SER A 348 20.12 -1.36 -11.44
N SER A 349 21.35 -1.47 -10.95
CA SER A 349 21.94 -2.74 -10.54
C SER A 349 21.11 -3.43 -9.45
N ASN A 350 20.71 -2.70 -8.41
CA ASN A 350 19.88 -3.26 -7.33
C ASN A 350 18.48 -3.64 -7.80
N SER A 351 17.85 -2.84 -8.67
CA SER A 351 16.51 -3.11 -9.19
C SER A 351 16.49 -4.34 -10.10
N VAL A 352 17.51 -4.51 -10.96
CA VAL A 352 17.64 -5.68 -11.82
C VAL A 352 17.77 -6.95 -10.98
N ILE A 353 18.63 -6.94 -9.95
CA ILE A 353 18.79 -8.10 -9.05
C ILE A 353 17.49 -8.40 -8.32
N PHE A 354 16.86 -7.39 -7.73
CA PHE A 354 15.63 -7.55 -6.95
C PHE A 354 14.48 -8.09 -7.82
N ILE A 355 14.21 -7.47 -8.97
CA ILE A 355 13.09 -7.85 -9.84
C ILE A 355 13.35 -9.23 -10.47
N SER A 356 14.58 -9.53 -10.88
CA SER A 356 14.92 -10.86 -11.42
C SER A 356 14.70 -11.97 -10.38
N GLU A 357 15.10 -11.76 -9.13
CA GLU A 357 14.84 -12.73 -8.07
C GLU A 357 13.34 -12.83 -7.75
N PHE A 358 12.63 -11.71 -7.72
CA PHE A 358 11.18 -11.67 -7.54
C PHE A 358 10.44 -12.46 -8.64
N GLN A 359 10.88 -12.34 -9.91
CA GLN A 359 10.31 -13.10 -11.03
C GLN A 359 10.51 -14.62 -10.88
N LYS A 360 11.67 -15.06 -10.35
CA LYS A 360 11.87 -16.48 -10.02
C LYS A 360 10.88 -16.96 -8.93
N GLN A 361 10.59 -16.12 -7.94
CA GLN A 361 9.59 -16.46 -6.93
C GLN A 361 8.18 -16.48 -7.52
N ARG A 362 7.86 -15.59 -8.47
CA ARG A 362 6.58 -15.63 -9.21
C ARG A 362 6.40 -16.93 -9.98
N GLU A 363 7.44 -17.44 -10.63
CA GLU A 363 7.36 -18.75 -11.31
C GLU A 363 7.01 -19.88 -10.34
N LYS A 364 7.67 -19.92 -9.18
CA LYS A 364 7.37 -20.90 -8.12
C LYS A 364 5.97 -20.72 -7.50
N ALA A 365 5.43 -19.52 -7.55
CA ALA A 365 4.10 -19.21 -7.03
C ALA A 365 2.98 -19.88 -7.83
N LYS A 366 3.19 -20.17 -9.12
CA LYS A 366 2.18 -20.79 -10.00
C LYS A 366 1.62 -22.09 -9.44
N ASP A 367 2.47 -22.91 -8.84
CA ASP A 367 2.10 -24.22 -8.29
C ASP A 367 1.44 -24.12 -6.90
N LYS A 368 1.49 -22.94 -6.28
CA LYS A 368 1.02 -22.74 -4.89
C LYS A 368 -0.27 -21.95 -4.76
N VAL A 369 -0.84 -21.47 -5.87
CA VAL A 369 -2.01 -20.57 -5.85
C VAL A 369 -3.16 -21.15 -5.02
N SER A 370 -3.45 -22.46 -5.17
CA SER A 370 -4.54 -23.11 -4.44
C SER A 370 -4.39 -23.08 -2.92
N GLU A 371 -3.16 -23.08 -2.40
CA GLU A 371 -2.89 -23.06 -0.96
C GLU A 371 -3.30 -21.73 -0.30
N PHE A 372 -3.30 -20.64 -1.10
CA PHE A 372 -3.59 -19.29 -0.65
C PHE A 372 -5.05 -18.87 -0.82
N ILE A 373 -5.78 -19.50 -1.73
CA ILE A 373 -7.17 -19.07 -2.03
C ILE A 373 -8.07 -19.31 -0.81
N TYR A 374 -8.91 -18.30 -0.54
CA TYR A 374 -9.89 -18.39 0.55
C TYR A 374 -10.98 -19.43 0.23
N GLU A 375 -11.21 -20.37 1.14
CA GLU A 375 -12.22 -21.43 0.96
C GLU A 375 -13.50 -21.18 1.72
N GLY A 376 -13.55 -20.08 2.47
CA GLY A 376 -14.71 -19.74 3.30
C GLY A 376 -14.49 -20.04 4.78
N TYR A 377 -15.51 -19.76 5.57
CA TYR A 377 -15.63 -20.13 6.98
C TYR A 377 -16.90 -20.98 7.17
N SER A 378 -16.91 -21.84 8.20
CA SER A 378 -18.09 -22.65 8.50
C SER A 378 -19.27 -21.74 8.90
N THR A 379 -20.33 -21.80 8.10
CA THR A 379 -21.58 -21.06 8.34
C THR A 379 -22.57 -21.83 9.23
N GLU A 380 -22.15 -22.92 9.85
CA GLU A 380 -23.04 -23.81 10.64
C GLU A 380 -23.70 -23.16 11.86
N THR A 381 -23.65 -21.85 12.01
CA THR A 381 -24.22 -21.14 13.16
C THR A 381 -24.94 -19.84 12.78
N ILE A 382 -25.63 -19.78 11.64
CA ILE A 382 -26.67 -18.77 11.41
C ILE A 382 -28.01 -19.52 11.41
N GLY A 383 -28.45 -19.87 12.63
CA GLY A 383 -29.79 -20.24 12.94
C GLY A 383 -30.54 -19.10 13.59
#